data_e32a582d61a1086c079a26eba372bd4f
#
_entry.id   e32a582d61a1086c079a26eba372bd4f
#
_cell.length_a   1.000
_cell.length_b   1.000
_cell.length_c   1.000
_cell.angle_alpha   90.00
_cell.angle_beta   90.00
_cell.angle_gamma   90.00
#
_symmetry.space_group_name_H-M   'P 1'
#
loop_
_entity.id
_entity.type
_entity.pdbx_description
1 polymer ?
#
loop_
_entity_poly.entity_id
_entity_poly.type
_entity_poly.pdbx_seq_one_letter_code
_entity_poly.pdbx_strand_id
1 'polypeptide(L)'
;MEYGDRKIVNSGKRDQMKDLYSSNDLQSINSQLKKRYLVLGIILAMLLGVFIYSWIIRVEWLSVASIVLFGAVMVFVIDLFCMPLHRYKKLLVSALSGRTHTETLEFGEVEKEQSFVDGVACLGLIFLGQPDKHGTRDQRYYWDKQIPLPGFKAGDQVTIKYTGRNIIGYELI
;
A
#
# COMPACT_ATOMS: atom_id res chain seq x y z
N MET A 1 3.13 -41.68 -36.21
CA MET A 1 3.51 -40.99 -35.00
C MET A 1 3.25 -39.51 -35.23
N GLU A 2 2.09 -39.09 -34.81
CA GLU A 2 1.53 -37.76 -35.06
C GLU A 2 1.80 -36.91 -33.84
N TYR A 3 2.70 -35.95 -33.95
CA TYR A 3 3.06 -35.03 -32.85
C TYR A 3 2.05 -33.89 -32.88
N GLY A 4 1.09 -33.96 -31.97
CA GLY A 4 -0.02 -33.03 -31.86
C GLY A 4 0.46 -31.59 -31.61
N ASP A 5 0.00 -30.75 -32.49
CA ASP A 5 0.04 -29.29 -32.50
C ASP A 5 -0.53 -28.72 -31.19
N ARG A 6 0.34 -28.31 -30.27
CA ARG A 6 -0.10 -27.49 -29.13
C ARG A 6 -0.32 -26.06 -29.62
N LYS A 7 -1.57 -25.78 -29.98
CA LYS A 7 -2.06 -24.43 -30.18
C LYS A 7 -1.55 -23.54 -29.07
N ILE A 8 -0.68 -22.60 -29.44
CA ILE A 8 -0.33 -21.43 -28.65
C ILE A 8 -1.59 -20.55 -28.60
N VAL A 9 -2.38 -20.73 -27.55
CA VAL A 9 -3.56 -19.91 -27.30
C VAL A 9 -3.13 -18.69 -26.48
N ASN A 10 -3.31 -17.53 -27.08
CA ASN A 10 -3.50 -16.21 -26.50
C ASN A 10 -2.30 -15.46 -25.91
N SER A 11 -1.56 -14.83 -26.80
CA SER A 11 -0.82 -13.59 -26.52
C SER A 11 -1.71 -12.32 -26.57
N GLY A 12 -2.97 -12.42 -26.99
CA GLY A 12 -3.82 -11.25 -27.29
C GLY A 12 -4.70 -10.75 -26.14
N LYS A 13 -4.79 -11.47 -25.01
CA LYS A 13 -5.74 -11.12 -23.94
C LYS A 13 -5.10 -10.47 -22.70
N ARG A 14 -3.76 -10.32 -22.71
CA ARG A 14 -3.04 -9.71 -21.56
C ARG A 14 -3.05 -8.17 -21.55
N ASP A 15 -3.52 -7.55 -22.63
CA ASP A 15 -3.49 -6.09 -22.77
C ASP A 15 -4.71 -5.37 -22.14
N GLN A 16 -5.67 -6.10 -21.59
CA GLN A 16 -6.89 -5.53 -21.01
C GLN A 16 -6.89 -5.52 -19.47
N MET A 17 -5.90 -6.17 -18.82
CA MET A 17 -5.82 -6.14 -17.36
C MET A 17 -5.42 -4.73 -16.88
N LYS A 18 -6.30 -4.13 -16.08
CA LYS A 18 -6.07 -2.81 -15.51
C LYS A 18 -5.16 -2.92 -14.28
N ASP A 19 -3.90 -2.53 -14.44
CA ASP A 19 -2.98 -2.39 -13.30
C ASP A 19 -3.39 -1.20 -12.42
N LEU A 20 -3.40 -1.40 -11.10
CA LEU A 20 -3.81 -0.39 -10.10
C LEU A 20 -2.68 0.56 -9.74
N TYR A 21 -1.43 0.12 -9.90
CA TYR A 21 -0.24 0.87 -9.50
C TYR A 21 0.71 1.09 -10.66
N SER A 22 1.28 2.28 -10.69
CA SER A 22 2.24 2.73 -11.69
C SER A 22 3.58 3.08 -11.06
N SER A 23 4.66 3.00 -11.85
CA SER A 23 5.98 3.52 -11.44
C SER A 23 5.95 5.02 -11.10
N ASN A 24 5.03 5.77 -11.71
CA ASN A 24 4.82 7.19 -11.43
C ASN A 24 4.31 7.42 -10.01
N ASP A 25 3.46 6.51 -9.48
CA ASP A 25 2.95 6.59 -8.10
C ASP A 25 4.10 6.43 -7.11
N LEU A 26 5.00 5.48 -7.35
CA LEU A 26 6.19 5.28 -6.53
C LEU A 26 7.12 6.52 -6.55
N GLN A 27 7.30 7.14 -7.72
CA GLN A 27 8.10 8.36 -7.84
C GLN A 27 7.44 9.54 -7.11
N SER A 28 6.13 9.68 -7.21
CA SER A 28 5.35 10.69 -6.51
C SER A 28 5.51 10.56 -4.99
N ILE A 29 5.37 9.35 -4.45
CA ILE A 29 5.53 9.10 -3.01
C ILE A 29 6.96 9.35 -2.54
N ASN A 30 7.97 8.97 -3.32
CA ASN A 30 9.35 9.29 -3.00
C ASN A 30 9.60 10.81 -2.93
N SER A 31 9.00 11.56 -3.86
CA SER A 31 9.07 13.03 -3.85
C SER A 31 8.38 13.63 -2.62
N GLN A 32 7.20 13.11 -2.27
CA GLN A 32 6.48 13.56 -1.05
C GLN A 32 7.26 13.24 0.22
N LEU A 33 7.86 12.05 0.34
CA LEU A 33 8.71 11.69 1.46
C LEU A 33 9.91 12.64 1.59
N LYS A 34 10.62 12.92 0.48
CA LYS A 34 11.75 13.85 0.48
C LYS A 34 11.35 15.25 0.96
N LYS A 35 10.19 15.76 0.49
CA LYS A 35 9.67 17.06 0.94
C LYS A 35 9.36 17.08 2.43
N ARG A 36 8.71 16.03 2.95
CA ARG A 36 8.37 15.92 4.38
C ARG A 36 9.62 15.82 5.27
N TYR A 37 10.60 15.01 4.86
CA TYR A 37 11.88 14.95 5.59
C TYR A 37 12.66 16.26 5.56
N LEU A 38 12.60 17.00 4.44
CA LEU A 38 13.24 18.32 4.34
C LEU A 38 12.58 19.31 5.32
N VAL A 39 11.24 19.37 5.36
CA VAL A 39 10.51 20.24 6.29
C VAL A 39 10.82 19.85 7.75
N LEU A 40 10.80 18.56 8.07
CA LEU A 40 11.17 18.06 9.39
C LEU A 40 12.61 18.48 9.76
N GLY A 41 13.55 18.31 8.83
CA GLY A 41 14.95 18.71 9.03
C GLY A 41 15.11 20.20 9.34
N ILE A 42 14.36 21.08 8.66
CA ILE A 42 14.37 22.52 8.94
C ILE A 42 13.84 22.81 10.35
N ILE A 43 12.71 22.20 10.73
CA ILE A 43 12.12 22.37 12.06
C ILE A 43 13.09 21.90 13.16
N LEU A 44 13.70 20.74 12.97
CA LEU A 44 14.67 20.20 13.93
C LEU A 44 15.93 21.05 14.03
N ALA A 45 16.41 21.61 12.90
CA ALA A 45 17.56 22.52 12.89
C ALA A 45 17.27 23.83 13.65
N MET A 46 16.06 24.39 13.50
CA MET A 46 15.63 25.54 14.28
C MET A 46 15.59 25.25 15.78
N LEU A 47 15.00 24.12 16.17
CA LEU A 47 14.93 23.72 17.58
C LEU A 47 16.33 23.47 18.18
N LEU A 48 17.23 22.89 17.41
CA LEU A 48 18.62 22.69 17.80
C LEU A 48 19.32 24.04 17.99
N GLY A 49 19.08 25.01 17.12
CA GLY A 49 19.59 26.38 17.27
C GLY A 49 19.13 27.05 18.56
N VAL A 50 17.84 26.91 18.90
CA VAL A 50 17.28 27.43 20.18
C VAL A 50 17.92 26.72 21.36
N PHE A 51 18.14 25.43 21.31
CA PHE A 51 18.81 24.66 22.35
C PHE A 51 20.25 25.15 22.59
N ILE A 52 21.05 25.30 21.52
CA ILE A 52 22.42 25.80 21.61
C ILE A 52 22.44 27.21 22.18
N TYR A 53 21.54 28.11 21.72
CA TYR A 53 21.42 29.47 22.24
C TYR A 53 21.09 29.48 23.74
N SER A 54 20.15 28.65 24.18
CA SER A 54 19.78 28.48 25.58
C SER A 54 20.98 28.09 26.47
N TRP A 55 21.85 27.22 25.94
CA TRP A 55 23.06 26.79 26.65
C TRP A 55 24.09 27.90 26.83
N ILE A 56 24.22 28.78 25.81
CA ILE A 56 25.12 29.95 25.86
C ILE A 56 24.66 30.95 26.91
N ILE A 57 23.37 31.24 26.99
CA ILE A 57 22.80 32.22 27.96
C ILE A 57 22.53 31.60 29.34
N ARG A 58 22.82 30.28 29.53
CA ARG A 58 22.67 29.56 30.80
C ARG A 58 21.27 29.59 31.40
N VAL A 59 20.23 29.55 30.55
CA VAL A 59 18.84 29.49 31.01
C VAL A 59 18.38 28.03 31.03
N GLU A 60 18.42 27.44 32.23
CA GLU A 60 18.17 25.99 32.41
C GLU A 60 16.78 25.53 31.96
N TRP A 61 15.73 26.25 32.33
CA TRP A 61 14.36 25.88 31.97
C TRP A 61 14.15 25.89 30.45
N LEU A 62 14.79 26.79 29.71
CA LEU A 62 14.70 26.90 28.27
C LEU A 62 15.40 25.70 27.58
N SER A 63 16.52 25.26 28.17
CA SER A 63 17.25 24.07 27.70
C SER A 63 16.39 22.82 27.83
N VAL A 64 15.76 22.62 28.99
CA VAL A 64 14.87 21.48 29.25
C VAL A 64 13.66 21.52 28.32
N ALA A 65 13.00 22.66 28.20
CA ALA A 65 11.85 22.84 27.31
C ALA A 65 12.20 22.53 25.84
N SER A 66 13.38 23.00 25.39
CA SER A 66 13.85 22.74 24.01
C SER A 66 14.09 21.27 23.74
N ILE A 67 14.66 20.51 24.67
CA ILE A 67 14.89 19.05 24.52
C ILE A 67 13.56 18.29 24.48
N VAL A 68 12.64 18.62 25.40
CA VAL A 68 11.31 17.99 25.43
C VAL A 68 10.56 18.25 24.13
N LEU A 69 10.57 19.50 23.65
CA LEU A 69 9.91 19.88 22.40
C LEU A 69 10.55 19.17 21.19
N PHE A 70 11.89 19.12 21.14
CA PHE A 70 12.62 18.42 20.09
C PHE A 70 12.23 16.93 20.02
N GLY A 71 12.20 16.24 21.17
CA GLY A 71 11.79 14.84 21.25
C GLY A 71 10.33 14.63 20.84
N ALA A 72 9.42 15.47 21.34
CA ALA A 72 8.01 15.42 20.99
C ALA A 72 7.79 15.64 19.49
N VAL A 73 8.38 16.67 18.88
CA VAL A 73 8.29 16.92 17.44
C VAL A 73 8.83 15.76 16.64
N MET A 74 9.97 15.21 17.05
CA MET A 74 10.58 14.08 16.33
C MET A 74 9.66 12.85 16.31
N VAL A 75 9.11 12.46 17.45
CA VAL A 75 8.22 11.31 17.56
C VAL A 75 6.91 11.55 16.78
N PHE A 76 6.21 12.66 17.08
CA PHE A 76 4.91 12.93 16.46
C PHE A 76 4.99 13.12 14.95
N VAL A 77 5.99 13.84 14.43
CA VAL A 77 6.08 14.08 12.98
C VAL A 77 6.48 12.81 12.23
N ILE A 78 7.36 11.99 12.79
CA ILE A 78 7.74 10.73 12.15
C ILE A 78 6.54 9.79 12.12
N ASP A 79 5.87 9.57 13.24
CA ASP A 79 4.78 8.60 13.33
C ASP A 79 3.54 9.03 12.52
N LEU A 80 3.13 10.31 12.62
CA LEU A 80 1.89 10.75 11.97
C LEU A 80 2.07 11.07 10.48
N PHE A 81 3.24 11.57 10.07
CA PHE A 81 3.42 12.08 8.70
C PHE A 81 4.35 11.23 7.84
N CYS A 82 5.38 10.61 8.41
CA CYS A 82 6.35 9.84 7.63
C CYS A 82 6.02 8.36 7.58
N MET A 83 5.58 7.76 8.69
CA MET A 83 5.28 6.33 8.78
C MET A 83 4.19 5.86 7.81
N PRO A 84 3.03 6.53 7.69
CA PRO A 84 1.99 6.11 6.76
C PRO A 84 2.48 6.08 5.31
N LEU A 85 3.23 7.10 4.90
CA LEU A 85 3.81 7.15 3.56
C LEU A 85 4.87 6.07 3.33
N HIS A 86 5.65 5.77 4.36
CA HIS A 86 6.67 4.71 4.26
C HIS A 86 6.04 3.32 4.11
N ARG A 87 4.97 3.06 4.85
CA ARG A 87 4.18 1.83 4.72
C ARG A 87 3.55 1.71 3.34
N TYR A 88 2.95 2.79 2.85
CA TYR A 88 2.37 2.81 1.51
C TYR A 88 3.44 2.64 0.40
N LYS A 89 4.61 3.24 0.55
CA LYS A 89 5.75 2.99 -0.34
C LYS A 89 6.15 1.51 -0.35
N LYS A 90 6.19 0.85 0.82
CA LYS A 90 6.50 -0.59 0.91
C LYS A 90 5.50 -1.44 0.13
N LEU A 91 4.19 -1.12 0.23
CA LEU A 91 3.14 -1.77 -0.54
C LEU A 91 3.37 -1.58 -2.04
N LEU A 92 3.64 -0.36 -2.52
CA LEU A 92 3.92 -0.08 -3.93
C LEU A 92 5.15 -0.83 -4.46
N VAL A 93 6.23 -0.85 -3.69
CA VAL A 93 7.44 -1.60 -4.07
C VAL A 93 7.10 -3.08 -4.18
N SER A 94 6.37 -3.64 -3.22
CA SER A 94 5.93 -5.03 -3.28
C SER A 94 5.03 -5.32 -4.48
N ALA A 95 4.10 -4.40 -4.80
CA ALA A 95 3.20 -4.51 -5.94
C ALA A 95 3.93 -4.49 -7.29
N LEU A 96 4.96 -3.63 -7.42
CA LEU A 96 5.68 -3.44 -8.68
C LEU A 96 6.83 -4.43 -8.90
N SER A 97 7.47 -4.91 -7.82
CA SER A 97 8.65 -5.79 -7.89
C SER A 97 8.44 -7.19 -7.30
N GLY A 98 7.29 -7.43 -6.64
CA GLY A 98 6.97 -8.69 -6.02
C GLY A 98 6.59 -9.80 -7.02
N ARG A 99 6.54 -11.02 -6.52
CA ARG A 99 5.99 -12.15 -7.29
C ARG A 99 4.49 -11.94 -7.43
N THR A 100 4.02 -11.86 -8.67
CA THR A 100 2.61 -11.68 -9.00
C THR A 100 1.96 -13.01 -9.37
N HIS A 101 0.77 -13.22 -8.88
CA HIS A 101 -0.09 -14.33 -9.25
C HIS A 101 -1.33 -13.77 -9.93
N THR A 102 -1.88 -14.54 -10.86
CA THR A 102 -3.11 -14.18 -11.57
C THR A 102 -4.08 -15.35 -11.45
N GLU A 103 -5.29 -15.06 -11.01
CA GLU A 103 -6.32 -16.06 -10.79
C GLU A 103 -7.68 -15.49 -11.19
N THR A 104 -8.53 -16.32 -11.78
CA THR A 104 -9.91 -15.97 -12.13
C THR A 104 -10.83 -16.55 -11.06
N LEU A 105 -11.55 -15.69 -10.38
CA LEU A 105 -12.41 -16.05 -9.26
C LEU A 105 -13.78 -15.39 -9.41
N GLU A 106 -14.77 -16.00 -8.80
CA GLU A 106 -16.11 -15.44 -8.71
C GLU A 106 -16.16 -14.46 -7.52
N PHE A 107 -16.60 -13.22 -7.79
CA PHE A 107 -16.73 -12.22 -6.77
C PHE A 107 -17.94 -12.52 -5.88
N GLY A 108 -17.75 -12.54 -4.56
CA GLY A 108 -18.80 -12.71 -3.56
C GLY A 108 -19.30 -11.38 -3.02
N GLU A 109 -18.54 -10.79 -2.11
CA GLU A 109 -18.95 -9.55 -1.44
C GLU A 109 -17.75 -8.69 -1.00
N VAL A 110 -18.06 -7.44 -0.67
CA VAL A 110 -17.11 -6.53 -0.01
C VAL A 110 -17.34 -6.58 1.48
N GLU A 111 -16.28 -6.77 2.26
CA GLU A 111 -16.39 -6.68 3.71
C GLU A 111 -16.78 -5.27 4.15
N LYS A 112 -17.69 -5.18 5.11
CA LYS A 112 -18.14 -3.90 5.68
C LYS A 112 -17.06 -3.26 6.55
N GLU A 113 -16.20 -4.07 7.14
CA GLU A 113 -15.14 -3.60 8.03
C GLU A 113 -13.86 -3.28 7.26
N GLN A 114 -13.22 -2.18 7.65
CA GLN A 114 -11.92 -1.83 7.11
C GLN A 114 -10.85 -2.71 7.74
N SER A 115 -9.99 -3.24 6.90
CA SER A 115 -8.80 -3.98 7.33
C SER A 115 -7.55 -3.14 7.14
N PHE A 116 -6.59 -3.28 8.06
CA PHE A 116 -5.28 -2.67 7.91
C PHE A 116 -4.26 -3.76 7.58
N VAL A 117 -3.71 -3.69 6.38
CA VAL A 117 -2.66 -4.61 5.92
C VAL A 117 -1.37 -3.82 5.80
N ASP A 118 -0.35 -4.23 6.55
CA ASP A 118 0.93 -3.53 6.66
C ASP A 118 0.77 -2.03 7.02
N GLY A 119 -0.32 -1.67 7.71
CA GLY A 119 -0.64 -0.31 8.12
C GLY A 119 -1.20 0.57 7.00
N VAL A 120 -1.63 -0.02 5.89
CA VAL A 120 -2.42 0.62 4.84
C VAL A 120 -3.87 0.22 5.02
N ALA A 121 -4.79 1.19 4.93
CA ALA A 121 -6.22 0.93 5.00
C ALA A 121 -6.70 0.25 3.71
N CYS A 122 -7.26 -0.94 3.85
CA CYS A 122 -7.73 -1.76 2.74
C CYS A 122 -9.20 -2.16 2.96
N LEU A 123 -9.87 -2.47 1.86
CA LEU A 123 -11.17 -3.13 1.85
C LEU A 123 -10.95 -4.63 1.63
N GLY A 124 -11.56 -5.47 2.44
CA GLY A 124 -11.59 -6.91 2.21
C GLY A 124 -12.55 -7.23 1.08
N LEU A 125 -12.09 -7.96 0.08
CA LEU A 125 -12.90 -8.53 -0.98
C LEU A 125 -12.94 -10.05 -0.78
N ILE A 126 -14.14 -10.60 -0.73
CA ILE A 126 -14.35 -12.05 -0.61
C ILE A 126 -14.66 -12.59 -1.99
N PHE A 127 -13.86 -13.55 -2.43
CA PHE A 127 -14.08 -14.31 -3.65
C PHE A 127 -14.47 -15.73 -3.29
N LEU A 128 -15.45 -16.27 -4.01
CA LEU A 128 -15.93 -17.63 -3.82
C LEU A 128 -14.87 -18.60 -4.35
N GLY A 129 -14.39 -19.46 -3.47
CA GLY A 129 -13.44 -20.51 -3.84
C GLY A 129 -14.13 -21.69 -4.51
N GLN A 130 -13.36 -22.44 -5.29
CA GLN A 130 -13.87 -23.73 -5.81
C GLN A 130 -14.11 -24.71 -4.65
N PRO A 131 -15.22 -25.46 -4.67
CA PRO A 131 -15.52 -26.44 -3.64
C PRO A 131 -14.43 -27.53 -3.63
N ASP A 132 -13.71 -27.62 -2.54
CA ASP A 132 -12.77 -28.70 -2.25
C ASP A 132 -13.46 -29.77 -1.37
N LYS A 133 -12.83 -30.94 -1.20
CA LYS A 133 -13.33 -32.07 -0.39
C LYS A 133 -13.70 -31.70 1.06
N HIS A 134 -13.28 -30.53 1.53
CA HIS A 134 -13.52 -29.98 2.87
C HIS A 134 -14.49 -28.80 2.91
N GLY A 135 -15.19 -28.48 1.82
CA GLY A 135 -16.13 -27.37 1.70
C GLY A 135 -15.57 -26.21 0.86
N THR A 136 -16.44 -25.25 0.57
CA THR A 136 -16.07 -24.02 -0.16
C THR A 136 -15.15 -23.19 0.73
N ARG A 137 -13.95 -22.92 0.26
CA ARG A 137 -13.04 -21.98 0.93
C ARG A 137 -13.13 -20.63 0.23
N ASP A 138 -13.84 -19.70 0.85
CA ASP A 138 -13.84 -18.33 0.41
C ASP A 138 -12.43 -17.74 0.57
N GLN A 139 -11.97 -17.07 -0.46
CA GLN A 139 -10.65 -16.46 -0.49
C GLN A 139 -10.77 -14.96 -0.25
N ARG A 140 -10.01 -14.45 0.71
CA ARG A 140 -10.00 -13.04 1.07
C ARG A 140 -8.80 -12.35 0.47
N TYR A 141 -9.07 -11.30 -0.31
CA TYR A 141 -8.07 -10.40 -0.88
C TYR A 141 -8.31 -8.97 -0.40
N TYR A 142 -7.27 -8.13 -0.52
CA TYR A 142 -7.30 -6.76 -0.04
C TYR A 142 -7.18 -5.78 -1.18
N TRP A 143 -8.09 -4.81 -1.19
CA TRP A 143 -8.14 -3.71 -2.13
C TRP A 143 -7.73 -2.42 -1.44
N ASP A 144 -6.84 -1.63 -2.07
CA ASP A 144 -6.43 -0.34 -1.53
C ASP A 144 -7.64 0.63 -1.48
N LYS A 145 -7.98 1.10 -0.28
CA LYS A 145 -9.10 2.02 -0.08
C LYS A 145 -8.94 3.36 -0.81
N GLN A 146 -7.70 3.77 -1.14
CA GLN A 146 -7.44 5.01 -1.86
C GLN A 146 -7.84 4.92 -3.34
N ILE A 147 -7.99 3.70 -3.87
CA ILE A 147 -8.38 3.44 -5.24
C ILE A 147 -9.88 3.15 -5.27
N PRO A 148 -10.66 3.87 -6.09
CA PRO A 148 -12.09 3.61 -6.20
C PRO A 148 -12.34 2.16 -6.61
N LEU A 149 -13.23 1.49 -5.88
CA LEU A 149 -13.61 0.12 -6.16
C LEU A 149 -14.44 0.10 -7.46
N PRO A 150 -14.10 -0.78 -8.42
CA PRO A 150 -14.98 -1.04 -9.55
C PRO A 150 -16.32 -1.59 -9.04
N GLY A 151 -17.39 -1.35 -9.77
CA GLY A 151 -18.73 -1.77 -9.38
C GLY A 151 -18.94 -3.28 -9.54
N PHE A 152 -18.14 -4.11 -8.88
CA PHE A 152 -18.29 -5.57 -8.85
C PHE A 152 -19.65 -5.96 -8.27
N LYS A 153 -20.30 -6.92 -8.90
CA LYS A 153 -21.54 -7.53 -8.43
C LYS A 153 -21.29 -8.96 -8.02
N ALA A 154 -21.99 -9.43 -7.00
CA ALA A 154 -21.93 -10.82 -6.59
C ALA A 154 -22.22 -11.75 -7.80
N GLY A 155 -21.34 -12.72 -8.03
CA GLY A 155 -21.38 -13.62 -9.17
C GLY A 155 -20.54 -13.19 -10.38
N ASP A 156 -19.97 -11.97 -10.39
CA ASP A 156 -19.10 -11.56 -11.49
C ASP A 156 -17.81 -12.39 -11.51
N GLN A 157 -17.42 -12.86 -12.70
CA GLN A 157 -16.12 -13.50 -12.90
C GLN A 157 -15.04 -12.42 -13.08
N VAL A 158 -14.11 -12.38 -12.16
CA VAL A 158 -13.03 -11.38 -12.13
C VAL A 158 -11.68 -12.08 -12.17
N THR A 159 -10.85 -11.72 -13.12
CA THR A 159 -9.43 -12.08 -13.09
C THR A 159 -8.70 -11.05 -12.25
N ILE A 160 -8.13 -11.49 -11.14
CA ILE A 160 -7.33 -10.64 -10.26
C ILE A 160 -5.85 -10.96 -10.41
N LYS A 161 -5.03 -9.91 -10.40
CA LYS A 161 -3.58 -9.98 -10.28
C LYS A 161 -3.22 -9.52 -8.87
N TYR A 162 -2.50 -10.34 -8.12
CA TYR A 162 -2.22 -10.05 -6.72
C TYR A 162 -0.79 -10.41 -6.31
N THR A 163 -0.33 -9.77 -5.25
CA THR A 163 0.94 -10.06 -4.57
C THR A 163 0.66 -10.32 -3.10
N GLY A 164 0.99 -11.53 -2.62
CA GLY A 164 0.53 -11.98 -1.31
C GLY A 164 -1.00 -12.09 -1.28
N ARG A 165 -1.68 -11.13 -0.67
CA ARG A 165 -3.15 -11.01 -0.68
C ARG A 165 -3.61 -9.64 -1.18
N ASN A 166 -2.71 -8.77 -1.60
CA ASN A 166 -3.04 -7.43 -2.09
C ASN A 166 -3.29 -7.48 -3.59
N ILE A 167 -4.46 -7.00 -4.02
CA ILE A 167 -4.81 -6.90 -5.44
C ILE A 167 -4.03 -5.74 -6.04
N ILE A 168 -3.37 -6.01 -7.16
CA ILE A 168 -2.55 -5.03 -7.89
C ILE A 168 -3.06 -4.78 -9.31
N GLY A 169 -4.00 -5.58 -9.77
CA GLY A 169 -4.65 -5.43 -11.06
C GLY A 169 -5.90 -6.30 -11.15
N TYR A 170 -6.79 -5.97 -12.07
CA TYR A 170 -8.01 -6.73 -12.29
C TYR A 170 -8.49 -6.62 -13.74
N GLU A 171 -9.31 -7.60 -14.14
CA GLU A 171 -10.03 -7.63 -15.39
C GLU A 171 -11.41 -8.26 -15.13
N LEU A 172 -12.48 -7.63 -15.63
CA LEU A 172 -13.84 -8.17 -15.64
C LEU A 172 -14.01 -9.01 -16.90
N ILE A 173 -14.55 -10.23 -16.74
CA ILE A 173 -14.78 -11.15 -17.85
C ILE A 173 -16.25 -11.11 -18.28
#